data_d391996df6f175dc908bea43663d3ed5
#
_entry.id   d391996df6f175dc908bea43663d3ed5
#
_cell.length_a   1.000
_cell.length_b   1.000
_cell.length_c   1.000
_cell.angle_alpha   90.00
_cell.angle_beta   90.00
_cell.angle_gamma   90.00
#
_symmetry.space_group_name_H-M   'P 1'
#
loop_
_entity.id
_entity.type
_entity.pdbx_description
1 polymer ?
#
loop_
_entity_poly.entity_id
_entity_poly.type
_entity_poly.pdbx_seq_one_letter_code
_entity_poly.pdbx_strand_id
1 'polypeptide(L)'
;METKELLKKVRQLEIRTRGLVNQVFSGEYHSVFKGRGMSFSEVREYQIGDDVRTIDWNVTARFDHPFIKIFEEERELTVMLLVDVSGSQFFGSQGQMKRDIAVEISAILAFSAMKNNDKVGALLFSDQIEKFIPPRKGQSHALRIVRELISFEPKHSATSIKGALDYLNHVLKKRSIVFVISDFMDSAYETSLRIAGKRHDLIGIRLLDPRERELPRVGLVTFRDAETGAQRWVDTGDLKVAAAYLAYRRSVEEFRKATFIKAKLDSIDIRLDKPYMKPLVDFFRLRERRW
;
A
#
# COMPACT_ATOMS: atom_id res chain seq x y z
N MET A 1 8.71 -20.11 -13.57
CA MET A 1 7.76 -20.84 -12.68
C MET A 1 6.66 -21.46 -13.53
N GLU A 2 6.38 -22.76 -13.40
CA GLU A 2 5.32 -23.41 -14.18
C GLU A 2 3.93 -22.89 -13.81
N THR A 3 3.04 -22.78 -14.79
CA THR A 3 1.67 -22.21 -14.61
C THR A 3 0.88 -22.93 -13.51
N LYS A 4 1.05 -24.25 -13.36
CA LYS A 4 0.39 -25.04 -12.30
C LYS A 4 0.90 -24.68 -10.90
N GLU A 5 2.20 -24.44 -10.74
CA GLU A 5 2.81 -24.05 -9.48
C GLU A 5 2.38 -22.63 -9.07
N LEU A 6 2.31 -21.71 -10.02
CA LEU A 6 1.80 -20.36 -9.82
C LEU A 6 0.35 -20.38 -9.32
N LEU A 7 -0.52 -21.12 -10.00
CA LEU A 7 -1.93 -21.23 -9.58
C LEU A 7 -2.07 -21.85 -8.19
N LYS A 8 -1.23 -22.82 -7.84
CA LYS A 8 -1.22 -23.41 -6.49
C LYS A 8 -0.81 -22.38 -5.44
N LYS A 9 0.22 -21.57 -5.68
CA LYS A 9 0.66 -20.48 -4.78
C LYS A 9 -0.43 -19.42 -4.62
N VAL A 10 -1.04 -18.97 -5.71
CA VAL A 10 -2.17 -18.01 -5.68
C VAL A 10 -3.31 -18.54 -4.83
N ARG A 11 -3.71 -19.80 -5.04
CA ARG A 11 -4.82 -20.41 -4.28
C ARG A 11 -4.48 -20.59 -2.79
N GLN A 12 -3.27 -21.01 -2.47
CA GLN A 12 -2.82 -21.10 -1.08
C GLN A 12 -2.84 -19.74 -0.39
N LEU A 13 -2.36 -18.70 -1.08
CA LEU A 13 -2.38 -17.34 -0.57
C LEU A 13 -3.82 -16.81 -0.40
N GLU A 14 -4.69 -17.07 -1.37
CA GLU A 14 -6.11 -16.72 -1.29
C GLU A 14 -6.78 -17.36 -0.06
N ILE A 15 -6.60 -18.67 0.15
CA ILE A 15 -7.19 -19.39 1.28
C ILE A 15 -6.68 -18.83 2.61
N ARG A 16 -5.36 -18.63 2.73
CA ARG A 16 -4.71 -18.10 3.94
C ARG A 16 -5.17 -16.68 4.25
N THR A 17 -5.20 -15.81 3.24
CA THR A 17 -5.57 -14.40 3.42
C THR A 17 -7.08 -14.22 3.60
N ARG A 18 -7.93 -15.03 2.97
CA ARG A 18 -9.38 -14.96 3.11
C ARG A 18 -9.82 -15.21 4.56
N GLY A 19 -9.20 -16.16 5.26
CA GLY A 19 -9.42 -16.39 6.70
C GLY A 19 -9.08 -15.14 7.53
N LEU A 20 -7.93 -14.54 7.27
CA LEU A 20 -7.45 -13.33 7.95
C LEU A 20 -8.33 -12.11 7.67
N VAL A 21 -8.72 -11.91 6.40
CA VAL A 21 -9.63 -10.83 5.99
C VAL A 21 -11.00 -10.97 6.66
N ASN A 22 -11.52 -12.18 6.78
CA ASN A 22 -12.83 -12.40 7.41
C ASN A 22 -12.82 -12.17 8.92
N GLN A 23 -11.74 -12.58 9.60
CA GLN A 23 -11.65 -12.50 11.06
C GLN A 23 -11.27 -11.10 11.57
N VAL A 24 -10.46 -10.37 10.83
CA VAL A 24 -9.77 -9.18 11.35
C VAL A 24 -10.06 -7.92 10.57
N PHE A 25 -10.19 -8.01 9.25
CA PHE A 25 -10.23 -6.82 8.39
C PHE A 25 -11.61 -6.33 7.98
N SER A 26 -12.66 -7.15 8.09
CA SER A 26 -13.95 -6.78 7.47
C SER A 26 -14.68 -5.64 8.18
N GLY A 27 -14.51 -5.52 9.50
CA GLY A 27 -15.09 -4.40 10.27
C GLY A 27 -14.18 -3.17 10.26
N GLU A 28 -12.92 -3.39 10.56
CA GLU A 28 -11.93 -2.34 10.79
C GLU A 28 -11.54 -1.58 9.51
N TYR A 29 -11.41 -2.26 8.37
CA TYR A 29 -11.12 -1.61 7.09
C TYR A 29 -12.27 -0.67 6.67
N HIS A 30 -13.52 -1.12 6.80
CA HIS A 30 -14.69 -0.35 6.37
C HIS A 30 -14.92 0.91 7.23
N SER A 31 -14.68 0.83 8.53
CA SER A 31 -14.86 1.96 9.45
C SER A 31 -13.77 3.04 9.27
N VAL A 32 -12.55 2.64 8.93
CA VAL A 32 -11.38 3.53 8.79
C VAL A 32 -11.43 4.37 7.52
N PHE A 33 -11.95 3.82 6.42
CA PHE A 33 -11.96 4.47 5.12
C PHE A 33 -13.37 4.89 4.68
N LYS A 34 -14.14 5.50 5.56
CA LYS A 34 -15.46 6.05 5.21
C LYS A 34 -15.32 7.12 4.12
N GLY A 35 -15.86 6.81 2.94
CA GLY A 35 -15.91 7.76 1.82
C GLY A 35 -16.81 8.95 2.16
N ARG A 36 -16.38 10.17 1.81
CA ARG A 36 -17.20 11.40 1.89
C ARG A 36 -17.79 11.72 0.50
N GLY A 37 -18.33 10.74 -0.19
CA GLY A 37 -19.01 10.95 -1.46
C GLY A 37 -20.52 10.77 -1.28
N MET A 38 -21.31 11.77 -1.59
CA MET A 38 -22.76 11.60 -1.73
C MET A 38 -23.06 11.37 -3.20
N SER A 39 -23.61 10.20 -3.55
CA SER A 39 -24.20 9.97 -4.87
C SER A 39 -25.71 10.11 -4.81
N PHE A 40 -26.27 10.60 -5.89
CA PHE A 40 -27.72 10.62 -6.04
C PHE A 40 -28.23 9.17 -6.04
N SER A 41 -29.12 8.83 -5.11
CA SER A 41 -29.71 7.50 -4.99
C SER A 41 -31.09 7.47 -5.68
N GLU A 42 -32.00 8.27 -5.21
CA GLU A 42 -33.36 8.31 -5.72
C GLU A 42 -34.04 9.66 -5.46
N VAL A 43 -35.22 9.84 -6.00
CA VAL A 43 -36.11 10.97 -5.70
C VAL A 43 -37.32 10.44 -4.92
N ARG A 44 -37.64 11.06 -3.80
CA ARG A 44 -38.89 10.79 -3.10
C ARG A 44 -39.69 12.07 -2.90
N GLU A 45 -40.97 11.95 -2.61
CA GLU A 45 -41.80 13.09 -2.25
C GLU A 45 -41.28 13.77 -0.97
N TYR A 46 -41.33 15.11 -0.98
CA TYR A 46 -41.00 15.95 0.17
C TYR A 46 -41.92 15.65 1.34
N GLN A 47 -41.37 15.49 2.50
CA GLN A 47 -42.11 15.40 3.77
C GLN A 47 -41.78 16.58 4.64
N ILE A 48 -42.76 17.03 5.48
CA ILE A 48 -42.55 18.15 6.40
C ILE A 48 -41.40 17.79 7.34
N GLY A 49 -40.33 18.62 7.31
CA GLY A 49 -39.11 18.42 8.07
C GLY A 49 -37.87 18.11 7.22
N ASP A 50 -38.04 17.82 5.93
CA ASP A 50 -36.90 17.66 4.99
C ASP A 50 -36.24 19.02 4.69
N ASP A 51 -34.93 18.98 4.40
CA ASP A 51 -34.18 20.17 4.03
C ASP A 51 -34.59 20.63 2.62
N VAL A 52 -35.19 21.82 2.55
CA VAL A 52 -35.65 22.45 1.30
C VAL A 52 -34.56 22.63 0.24
N ARG A 53 -33.27 22.61 0.65
CA ARG A 53 -32.12 22.68 -0.27
C ARG A 53 -31.94 21.43 -1.09
N THR A 54 -32.53 20.32 -0.69
CA THR A 54 -32.46 19.04 -1.39
C THR A 54 -33.57 18.86 -2.41
N ILE A 55 -34.47 19.83 -2.58
CA ILE A 55 -35.56 19.78 -3.55
C ILE A 55 -34.99 19.69 -4.99
N ASP A 56 -35.46 18.71 -5.72
CA ASP A 56 -35.21 18.60 -7.17
C ASP A 56 -36.28 19.38 -7.96
N TRP A 57 -35.96 20.62 -8.27
CA TRP A 57 -36.87 21.51 -9.00
C TRP A 57 -37.24 21.00 -10.40
N ASN A 58 -36.39 20.17 -11.04
CA ASN A 58 -36.66 19.60 -12.37
C ASN A 58 -37.72 18.50 -12.30
N VAL A 59 -37.68 17.68 -11.25
CA VAL A 59 -38.68 16.61 -11.01
C VAL A 59 -39.97 17.23 -10.51
N THR A 60 -39.87 18.14 -9.51
CA THR A 60 -41.01 18.88 -8.96
C THR A 60 -41.83 19.57 -10.02
N ALA A 61 -41.18 20.21 -11.01
CA ALA A 61 -41.86 20.87 -12.12
C ALA A 61 -42.68 19.94 -13.05
N ARG A 62 -42.50 18.62 -12.94
CA ARG A 62 -43.22 17.63 -13.77
C ARG A 62 -44.39 16.97 -13.05
N PHE A 63 -44.41 17.03 -11.72
CA PHE A 63 -45.34 16.24 -10.91
C PHE A 63 -46.23 17.06 -9.97
N ASP A 64 -46.19 18.40 -10.04
CA ASP A 64 -47.01 19.32 -9.18
C ASP A 64 -46.84 19.21 -7.68
N HIS A 65 -45.95 18.37 -7.18
CA HIS A 65 -45.57 18.30 -5.78
C HIS A 65 -44.07 18.28 -5.61
N PRO A 66 -43.55 18.78 -4.49
CA PRO A 66 -42.10 18.86 -4.28
C PRO A 66 -41.48 17.47 -4.08
N PHE A 67 -40.39 17.22 -4.81
CA PHE A 67 -39.57 16.02 -4.67
C PHE A 67 -38.19 16.43 -4.15
N ILE A 68 -37.61 15.60 -3.28
CA ILE A 68 -36.25 15.75 -2.79
C ILE A 68 -35.31 14.70 -3.38
N LYS A 69 -34.07 15.12 -3.58
CA LYS A 69 -32.96 14.21 -3.91
C LYS A 69 -32.49 13.51 -2.66
N ILE A 70 -32.63 12.20 -2.63
CA ILE A 70 -31.95 11.38 -1.63
C ILE A 70 -30.56 11.08 -2.16
N PHE A 71 -29.57 11.46 -1.36
CA PHE A 71 -28.19 11.13 -1.62
C PHE A 71 -27.79 9.99 -0.68
N GLU A 72 -27.45 8.84 -1.24
CA GLU A 72 -26.73 7.81 -0.51
C GLU A 72 -25.24 8.08 -0.55
N GLU A 73 -24.57 7.85 0.56
CA GLU A 73 -23.12 7.93 0.63
C GLU A 73 -22.53 6.80 -0.22
N GLU A 74 -22.18 7.09 -1.48
CA GLU A 74 -21.55 6.11 -2.36
C GLU A 74 -20.14 5.85 -1.88
N ARG A 75 -19.98 4.72 -1.23
CA ARG A 75 -18.75 4.31 -0.55
C ARG A 75 -17.79 3.54 -1.45
N GLU A 76 -17.78 3.82 -2.76
CA GLU A 76 -16.79 3.24 -3.64
C GLU A 76 -15.42 3.87 -3.42
N LEU A 77 -14.59 3.21 -2.68
CA LEU A 77 -13.20 3.62 -2.54
C LEU A 77 -12.35 3.04 -3.68
N THR A 78 -11.27 3.75 -3.98
CA THR A 78 -10.23 3.23 -4.86
C THR A 78 -8.98 3.00 -4.04
N VAL A 79 -8.51 1.76 -4.01
CA VAL A 79 -7.28 1.35 -3.34
C VAL A 79 -6.19 1.17 -4.38
N MET A 80 -5.03 1.71 -4.13
CA MET A 80 -3.86 1.61 -5.00
C MET A 80 -2.68 1.06 -4.22
N LEU A 81 -2.14 -0.08 -4.69
CA LEU A 81 -0.99 -0.73 -4.10
C LEU A 81 0.25 -0.35 -4.92
N LEU A 82 1.14 0.48 -4.36
CA LEU A 82 2.45 0.77 -4.92
C LEU A 82 3.44 -0.20 -4.29
N VAL A 83 3.90 -1.16 -5.09
CA VAL A 83 4.76 -2.24 -4.60
C VAL A 83 6.15 -2.11 -5.20
N ASP A 84 7.10 -1.92 -4.33
CA ASP A 84 8.51 -1.92 -4.67
C ASP A 84 8.95 -3.35 -5.05
N VAL A 85 9.50 -3.49 -6.25
CA VAL A 85 10.00 -4.76 -6.80
C VAL A 85 11.50 -4.69 -7.12
N SER A 86 12.21 -3.69 -6.61
CA SER A 86 13.66 -3.50 -6.77
C SER A 86 14.49 -4.66 -6.20
N GLY A 87 15.78 -4.63 -6.46
CA GLY A 87 16.72 -5.65 -6.02
C GLY A 87 16.76 -5.86 -4.50
N SER A 88 16.55 -4.79 -3.73
CA SER A 88 16.53 -4.84 -2.26
C SER A 88 15.40 -5.72 -1.69
N GLN A 89 14.32 -5.93 -2.46
CA GLN A 89 13.18 -6.76 -2.05
C GLN A 89 13.48 -8.27 -2.08
N PHE A 90 14.56 -8.69 -2.73
CA PHE A 90 15.03 -10.08 -2.73
C PHE A 90 15.92 -10.41 -1.51
N PHE A 91 16.03 -9.51 -0.56
CA PHE A 91 16.72 -9.74 0.70
C PHE A 91 15.76 -10.32 1.76
N GLY A 92 16.28 -11.29 2.54
CA GLY A 92 15.57 -11.86 3.69
C GLY A 92 16.47 -12.82 4.46
N SER A 93 16.60 -12.62 5.77
CA SER A 93 17.50 -13.38 6.65
C SER A 93 16.79 -14.47 7.48
N GLN A 94 15.45 -14.52 7.44
CA GLN A 94 14.63 -15.41 8.29
C GLN A 94 13.80 -16.42 7.48
N GLY A 95 14.31 -16.85 6.32
CA GLY A 95 13.62 -17.82 5.47
C GLY A 95 12.49 -17.25 4.61
N GLN A 96 12.14 -15.98 4.78
CA GLN A 96 11.22 -15.23 3.94
C GLN A 96 11.89 -13.97 3.41
N MET A 97 11.65 -13.63 2.15
CA MET A 97 12.14 -12.40 1.53
C MET A 97 11.16 -11.26 1.78
N LYS A 98 11.63 -10.01 1.72
CA LYS A 98 10.74 -8.83 1.76
C LYS A 98 9.66 -8.92 0.69
N ARG A 99 10.02 -9.38 -0.52
CA ARG A 99 9.09 -9.61 -1.62
C ARG A 99 7.93 -10.53 -1.24
N ASP A 100 8.18 -11.63 -0.52
CA ASP A 100 7.13 -12.58 -0.14
C ASP A 100 6.12 -11.92 0.79
N ILE A 101 6.61 -11.17 1.77
CA ILE A 101 5.77 -10.39 2.70
C ILE A 101 5.03 -9.26 1.98
N ALA A 102 5.68 -8.57 1.03
CA ALA A 102 5.02 -7.54 0.20
C ALA A 102 3.83 -8.11 -0.58
N VAL A 103 4.00 -9.31 -1.17
CA VAL A 103 2.93 -10.02 -1.89
C VAL A 103 1.80 -10.43 -0.94
N GLU A 104 2.11 -10.98 0.23
CA GLU A 104 1.11 -11.38 1.23
C GLU A 104 0.29 -10.19 1.72
N ILE A 105 0.93 -9.08 2.07
CA ILE A 105 0.25 -7.84 2.50
C ILE A 105 -0.60 -7.27 1.38
N SER A 106 -0.05 -7.20 0.16
CA SER A 106 -0.79 -6.73 -1.02
C SER A 106 -2.03 -7.57 -1.29
N ALA A 107 -1.94 -8.90 -1.13
CA ALA A 107 -3.08 -9.80 -1.29
C ALA A 107 -4.16 -9.55 -0.23
N ILE A 108 -3.77 -9.37 1.04
CA ILE A 108 -4.71 -9.04 2.12
C ILE A 108 -5.45 -7.74 1.82
N LEU A 109 -4.74 -6.68 1.43
CA LEU A 109 -5.33 -5.39 1.10
C LEU A 109 -6.23 -5.48 -0.13
N ALA A 110 -5.81 -6.21 -1.18
CA ALA A 110 -6.62 -6.40 -2.39
C ALA A 110 -7.92 -7.18 -2.11
N PHE A 111 -7.86 -8.26 -1.31
CA PHE A 111 -9.05 -9.03 -0.95
C PHE A 111 -9.95 -8.28 0.05
N SER A 112 -9.38 -7.44 0.91
CA SER A 112 -10.16 -6.56 1.79
C SER A 112 -10.94 -5.52 0.98
N ALA A 113 -10.29 -4.86 0.03
CA ALA A 113 -10.95 -3.93 -0.88
C ALA A 113 -12.05 -4.62 -1.71
N MET A 114 -11.76 -5.80 -2.26
CA MET A 114 -12.75 -6.61 -2.99
C MET A 114 -13.96 -6.95 -2.13
N LYS A 115 -13.76 -7.36 -0.87
CA LYS A 115 -14.86 -7.72 0.03
C LYS A 115 -15.78 -6.54 0.33
N ASN A 116 -15.22 -5.34 0.39
CA ASN A 116 -15.97 -4.09 0.60
C ASN A 116 -16.51 -3.48 -0.71
N ASN A 117 -16.45 -4.23 -1.82
CA ASN A 117 -16.89 -3.78 -3.14
C ASN A 117 -16.12 -2.55 -3.67
N ASP A 118 -14.91 -2.31 -3.18
CA ASP A 118 -14.02 -1.24 -3.61
C ASP A 118 -13.24 -1.61 -4.88
N LYS A 119 -12.73 -0.58 -5.56
CA LYS A 119 -11.81 -0.75 -6.69
C LYS A 119 -10.40 -0.94 -6.16
N VAL A 120 -9.66 -1.92 -6.67
CA VAL A 120 -8.26 -2.12 -6.35
C VAL A 120 -7.40 -2.13 -7.61
N GLY A 121 -6.26 -1.44 -7.56
CA GLY A 121 -5.23 -1.43 -8.58
C GLY A 121 -3.85 -1.65 -7.99
N ALA A 122 -2.86 -1.85 -8.83
CA ALA A 122 -1.47 -2.01 -8.41
C ALA A 122 -0.51 -1.29 -9.36
N LEU A 123 0.57 -0.77 -8.80
CA LEU A 123 1.70 -0.18 -9.50
C LEU A 123 2.97 -0.85 -8.98
N LEU A 124 3.62 -1.64 -9.81
CA LEU A 124 4.89 -2.27 -9.52
C LEU A 124 5.99 -1.34 -10.03
N PHE A 125 6.95 -1.02 -9.19
CA PHE A 125 8.02 -0.08 -9.50
C PHE A 125 9.39 -0.55 -9.02
N SER A 126 10.40 -0.13 -9.75
CA SER A 126 11.82 -0.16 -9.43
C SER A 126 12.34 1.29 -9.51
N ASP A 127 13.43 1.56 -10.22
CA ASP A 127 13.82 2.93 -10.64
C ASP A 127 12.91 3.49 -11.73
N GLN A 128 12.06 2.64 -12.30
CA GLN A 128 11.01 3.01 -13.24
C GLN A 128 9.71 2.27 -12.96
N ILE A 129 8.66 2.64 -13.72
CA ILE A 129 7.37 1.96 -13.63
C ILE A 129 7.46 0.64 -14.40
N GLU A 130 7.47 -0.45 -13.68
CA GLU A 130 7.56 -1.80 -14.25
C GLU A 130 6.20 -2.29 -14.77
N LYS A 131 5.14 -2.06 -13.99
CA LYS A 131 3.79 -2.46 -14.37
C LYS A 131 2.72 -1.63 -13.69
N PHE A 132 1.73 -1.18 -14.46
CA PHE A 132 0.53 -0.55 -13.95
C PHE A 132 -0.70 -1.42 -14.22
N ILE A 133 -1.46 -1.71 -13.17
CA ILE A 133 -2.73 -2.43 -13.21
C ILE A 133 -3.81 -1.45 -12.74
N PRO A 134 -4.65 -0.95 -13.65
CA PRO A 134 -5.65 0.07 -13.32
C PRO A 134 -6.67 -0.45 -12.31
N PRO A 135 -7.22 0.42 -11.44
CA PRO A 135 -8.18 0.02 -10.44
C PRO A 135 -9.48 -0.51 -11.06
N ARG A 136 -9.89 -1.72 -10.66
CA ARG A 136 -11.16 -2.36 -11.05
C ARG A 136 -11.73 -3.14 -9.87
N LYS A 137 -13.03 -3.45 -9.93
CA LYS A 137 -13.71 -4.30 -8.96
C LYS A 137 -13.62 -5.78 -9.31
N GLY A 138 -13.96 -6.59 -8.32
CA GLY A 138 -14.28 -8.00 -8.48
C GLY A 138 -13.14 -8.95 -8.17
N GLN A 139 -13.52 -10.19 -7.82
CA GLN A 139 -12.60 -11.22 -7.38
C GLN A 139 -11.55 -11.58 -8.43
N SER A 140 -11.96 -11.71 -9.70
CA SER A 140 -11.02 -12.05 -10.78
C SER A 140 -9.93 -11.00 -10.96
N HIS A 141 -10.25 -9.71 -10.69
CA HIS A 141 -9.27 -8.64 -10.78
C HIS A 141 -8.30 -8.64 -9.59
N ALA A 142 -8.79 -8.84 -8.36
CA ALA A 142 -7.94 -9.01 -7.18
C ALA A 142 -6.98 -10.20 -7.34
N LEU A 143 -7.49 -11.36 -7.80
CA LEU A 143 -6.68 -12.53 -8.09
C LEU A 143 -5.64 -12.28 -9.20
N ARG A 144 -5.99 -11.47 -10.22
CA ARG A 144 -5.04 -11.05 -11.25
C ARG A 144 -3.89 -10.24 -10.64
N ILE A 145 -4.18 -9.27 -9.77
CA ILE A 145 -3.13 -8.49 -9.09
C ILE A 145 -2.19 -9.40 -8.30
N VAL A 146 -2.75 -10.32 -7.50
CA VAL A 146 -1.95 -11.27 -6.71
C VAL A 146 -1.08 -12.16 -7.62
N ARG A 147 -1.64 -12.68 -8.70
CA ARG A 147 -0.89 -13.50 -9.67
C ARG A 147 0.26 -12.72 -10.28
N GLU A 148 0.01 -11.48 -10.70
CA GLU A 148 1.03 -10.61 -11.28
C GLU A 148 2.16 -10.34 -10.28
N LEU A 149 1.84 -10.04 -9.02
CA LEU A 149 2.84 -9.82 -7.96
C LEU A 149 3.70 -11.07 -7.70
N ILE A 150 3.10 -12.27 -7.66
CA ILE A 150 3.84 -13.53 -7.42
C ILE A 150 4.79 -13.84 -8.58
N SER A 151 4.32 -13.66 -9.83
CA SER A 151 5.07 -14.07 -11.03
C SER A 151 5.95 -12.97 -11.60
N PHE A 152 5.91 -11.77 -11.03
CA PHE A 152 6.63 -10.62 -11.59
C PHE A 152 8.13 -10.78 -11.43
N GLU A 153 8.86 -10.57 -12.52
CA GLU A 153 10.32 -10.49 -12.56
C GLU A 153 10.69 -9.07 -12.99
N PRO A 154 11.30 -8.26 -12.10
CA PRO A 154 11.66 -6.89 -12.43
C PRO A 154 12.77 -6.86 -13.49
N LYS A 155 12.69 -5.88 -14.36
CA LYS A 155 13.73 -5.62 -15.38
C LYS A 155 14.87 -4.78 -14.82
N HIS A 156 14.59 -4.03 -13.79
CA HIS A 156 15.51 -3.10 -13.15
C HIS A 156 15.62 -3.42 -11.66
N SER A 157 16.80 -3.14 -11.09
CA SER A 157 17.10 -3.47 -9.70
C SER A 157 17.18 -2.25 -8.78
N ALA A 158 17.39 -1.04 -9.31
CA ALA A 158 17.42 0.17 -8.51
C ALA A 158 16.01 0.62 -8.07
N THR A 159 15.92 1.59 -7.16
CA THR A 159 14.65 2.04 -6.56
C THR A 159 14.41 3.54 -6.81
N SER A 160 13.17 3.91 -7.21
CA SER A 160 12.72 5.30 -7.25
C SER A 160 11.29 5.44 -6.75
N ILE A 161 11.12 5.68 -5.46
CA ILE A 161 9.82 5.99 -4.84
C ILE A 161 9.26 7.29 -5.42
N LYS A 162 10.14 8.27 -5.69
CA LYS A 162 9.77 9.52 -6.34
C LYS A 162 9.07 9.27 -7.67
N GLY A 163 9.68 8.48 -8.56
CA GLY A 163 9.12 8.15 -9.87
C GLY A 163 7.75 7.47 -9.78
N ALA A 164 7.59 6.53 -8.85
CA ALA A 164 6.33 5.83 -8.60
C ALA A 164 5.22 6.80 -8.14
N LEU A 165 5.51 7.72 -7.22
CA LEU A 165 4.56 8.71 -6.71
C LEU A 165 4.19 9.75 -7.77
N ASP A 166 5.15 10.22 -8.56
CA ASP A 166 4.89 11.17 -9.64
C ASP A 166 3.99 10.53 -10.72
N TYR A 167 4.26 9.29 -11.10
CA TYR A 167 3.40 8.55 -12.01
C TYR A 167 2.00 8.33 -11.43
N LEU A 168 1.88 7.94 -10.17
CA LEU A 168 0.60 7.80 -9.47
C LEU A 168 -0.23 9.08 -9.58
N ASN A 169 0.38 10.24 -9.25
CA ASN A 169 -0.27 11.53 -9.32
C ASN A 169 -0.72 11.91 -10.73
N HIS A 170 -0.03 11.38 -11.76
CA HIS A 170 -0.41 11.58 -13.16
C HIS A 170 -1.63 10.73 -13.54
N VAL A 171 -1.67 9.46 -13.16
CA VAL A 171 -2.72 8.51 -13.59
C VAL A 171 -3.98 8.54 -12.76
N LEU A 172 -3.88 8.81 -11.43
CA LEU A 172 -5.03 8.89 -10.54
C LEU A 172 -5.50 10.34 -10.37
N LYS A 173 -6.67 10.65 -10.90
CA LYS A 173 -7.28 11.99 -10.78
C LYS A 173 -8.18 12.12 -9.55
N LYS A 174 -8.80 11.02 -9.11
CA LYS A 174 -9.68 10.99 -7.94
C LYS A 174 -8.89 10.64 -6.68
N ARG A 175 -9.33 11.18 -5.53
CA ARG A 175 -8.77 10.82 -4.23
C ARG A 175 -8.90 9.33 -4.01
N SER A 176 -7.81 8.68 -3.62
CA SER A 176 -7.70 7.24 -3.47
C SER A 176 -6.95 6.90 -2.18
N ILE A 177 -7.11 5.69 -1.67
CA ILE A 177 -6.27 5.13 -0.62
C ILE A 177 -5.05 4.54 -1.30
N VAL A 178 -3.86 4.92 -0.85
CA VAL A 178 -2.60 4.51 -1.47
C VAL A 178 -1.72 3.84 -0.43
N PHE A 179 -1.37 2.59 -0.65
CA PHE A 179 -0.39 1.88 0.16
C PHE A 179 0.93 1.82 -0.61
N VAL A 180 2.00 2.39 -0.03
CA VAL A 180 3.36 2.30 -0.57
C VAL A 180 4.10 1.24 0.23
N ILE A 181 4.43 0.11 -0.40
CA ILE A 181 5.07 -1.04 0.22
C ILE A 181 6.51 -1.09 -0.27
N SER A 182 7.47 -0.74 0.59
CA SER A 182 8.90 -0.65 0.29
C SER A 182 9.72 -0.71 1.57
N ASP A 183 11.03 -0.82 1.49
CA ASP A 183 11.94 -0.62 2.63
C ASP A 183 12.31 0.86 2.85
N PHE A 184 11.91 1.74 1.92
CA PHE A 184 12.14 3.19 1.96
C PHE A 184 13.64 3.57 2.07
N MET A 185 14.50 2.83 1.37
CA MET A 185 15.94 3.13 1.32
C MET A 185 16.30 4.26 0.34
N ASP A 186 15.36 4.73 -0.47
CA ASP A 186 15.48 5.90 -1.33
C ASP A 186 15.47 7.21 -0.51
N SER A 187 16.12 8.25 -1.01
CA SER A 187 16.28 9.54 -0.32
C SER A 187 15.64 10.75 -1.02
N ALA A 188 15.10 10.57 -2.24
CA ALA A 188 14.67 11.69 -3.09
C ALA A 188 13.15 11.89 -3.17
N TYR A 189 12.35 11.24 -2.32
CA TYR A 189 10.89 11.15 -2.46
C TYR A 189 10.08 12.15 -1.61
N GLU A 190 10.71 13.00 -0.77
CA GLU A 190 10.02 13.89 0.19
C GLU A 190 8.96 14.78 -0.48
N THR A 191 9.31 15.46 -1.57
CA THR A 191 8.39 16.37 -2.26
C THR A 191 7.23 15.62 -2.92
N SER A 192 7.51 14.53 -3.63
CA SER A 192 6.48 13.71 -4.29
C SER A 192 5.56 13.04 -3.29
N LEU A 193 6.09 12.58 -2.14
CA LEU A 193 5.31 12.02 -1.05
C LEU A 193 4.33 13.06 -0.46
N ARG A 194 4.80 14.28 -0.23
CA ARG A 194 3.95 15.37 0.27
C ARG A 194 2.85 15.75 -0.71
N ILE A 195 3.13 15.78 -2.01
CA ILE A 195 2.14 16.06 -3.06
C ILE A 195 1.10 14.94 -3.11
N ALA A 196 1.54 13.67 -3.15
CA ALA A 196 0.67 12.52 -3.16
C ALA A 196 -0.23 12.45 -1.89
N GLY A 197 0.35 12.73 -0.72
CA GLY A 197 -0.39 12.73 0.54
C GLY A 197 -1.45 13.83 0.67
N LYS A 198 -1.28 14.97 -0.04
CA LYS A 198 -2.33 15.99 -0.12
C LYS A 198 -3.49 15.57 -1.02
N ARG A 199 -3.23 14.76 -2.05
CA ARG A 199 -4.23 14.33 -3.04
C ARG A 199 -4.92 13.03 -2.66
N HIS A 200 -4.21 12.15 -2.00
CA HIS A 200 -4.63 10.79 -1.67
C HIS A 200 -4.50 10.56 -0.17
N ASP A 201 -5.15 9.52 0.32
CA ASP A 201 -4.93 8.99 1.66
C ASP A 201 -3.78 7.98 1.58
N LEU A 202 -2.54 8.44 1.84
CA LEU A 202 -1.33 7.67 1.62
C LEU A 202 -0.80 7.08 2.92
N ILE A 203 -0.51 5.78 2.89
CA ILE A 203 0.03 5.00 4.01
C ILE A 203 1.31 4.30 3.53
N GLY A 204 2.40 4.52 4.25
CA GLY A 204 3.65 3.78 4.01
C GLY A 204 3.66 2.45 4.78
N ILE A 205 3.97 1.35 4.10
CA ILE A 205 4.23 0.05 4.73
C ILE A 205 5.69 -0.28 4.52
N ARG A 206 6.47 -0.15 5.57
CA ARG A 206 7.90 -0.40 5.53
C ARG A 206 8.22 -1.85 5.88
N LEU A 207 8.99 -2.50 5.04
CA LEU A 207 9.50 -3.84 5.25
C LEU A 207 10.92 -3.80 5.82
N LEU A 208 11.15 -4.45 6.92
CA LEU A 208 12.40 -4.41 7.69
C LEU A 208 12.91 -5.82 7.96
N ASP A 209 14.11 -6.11 7.47
CA ASP A 209 14.86 -7.28 7.94
C ASP A 209 15.75 -6.87 9.13
N PRO A 210 15.76 -7.63 10.24
CA PRO A 210 16.63 -7.32 11.38
C PRO A 210 18.12 -7.25 11.03
N ARG A 211 18.59 -8.06 10.09
CA ARG A 211 19.98 -8.09 9.64
C ARG A 211 20.43 -6.84 8.89
N GLU A 212 19.49 -6.05 8.40
CA GLU A 212 19.79 -4.75 7.80
C GLU A 212 20.08 -3.64 8.83
N ARG A 213 19.80 -3.89 10.10
CA ARG A 213 20.08 -2.91 11.15
C ARG A 213 21.53 -2.91 11.59
N GLU A 214 22.12 -4.09 11.64
CA GLU A 214 23.48 -4.29 12.18
C GLU A 214 24.24 -5.26 11.28
N LEU A 215 25.50 -4.93 10.98
CA LEU A 215 26.40 -5.86 10.32
C LEU A 215 26.73 -7.02 11.28
N PRO A 216 26.57 -8.27 10.86
CA PRO A 216 27.00 -9.41 11.67
C PRO A 216 28.54 -9.40 11.77
N ARG A 217 29.09 -9.61 12.98
CA ARG A 217 30.54 -9.69 13.18
C ARG A 217 31.07 -11.08 12.79
N VAL A 218 31.38 -11.25 11.51
CA VAL A 218 31.83 -12.50 10.91
C VAL A 218 33.19 -12.38 10.20
N GLY A 219 33.89 -11.23 10.39
CA GLY A 219 35.17 -10.95 9.77
C GLY A 219 35.03 -10.41 8.34
N LEU A 220 35.98 -10.75 7.48
CA LEU A 220 36.03 -10.28 6.10
C LEU A 220 35.02 -11.01 5.24
N VAL A 221 34.07 -10.27 4.66
CA VAL A 221 33.00 -10.81 3.79
C VAL A 221 32.85 -9.98 2.53
N THR A 222 32.34 -10.62 1.47
CA THR A 222 31.95 -9.90 0.25
C THR A 222 30.48 -9.50 0.36
N PHE A 223 30.20 -8.20 0.36
CA PHE A 223 28.86 -7.68 0.17
C PHE A 223 28.59 -7.43 -1.30
N ARG A 224 27.42 -7.84 -1.73
CA ARG A 224 26.90 -7.50 -3.05
C ARG A 224 25.74 -6.52 -2.87
N ASP A 225 25.88 -5.36 -3.47
CA ASP A 225 24.81 -4.38 -3.56
C ASP A 225 23.67 -4.96 -4.43
N ALA A 226 22.47 -5.02 -3.88
CA ALA A 226 21.33 -5.65 -4.55
C ALA A 226 20.82 -4.81 -5.74
N GLU A 227 21.07 -3.50 -5.74
CA GLU A 227 20.59 -2.59 -6.78
C GLU A 227 21.61 -2.45 -7.93
N THR A 228 22.88 -2.26 -7.60
CA THR A 228 23.93 -2.05 -8.59
C THR A 228 24.67 -3.31 -9.01
N GLY A 229 24.54 -4.38 -8.22
CA GLY A 229 25.30 -5.62 -8.40
C GLY A 229 26.77 -5.52 -8.00
N ALA A 230 27.24 -4.32 -7.56
CA ALA A 230 28.62 -4.10 -7.18
C ALA A 230 29.00 -4.95 -5.97
N GLN A 231 30.21 -5.52 -6.01
CA GLN A 231 30.74 -6.33 -4.92
C GLN A 231 31.86 -5.55 -4.21
N ARG A 232 31.86 -5.61 -2.88
CA ARG A 232 32.90 -5.00 -2.05
C ARG A 232 33.27 -5.93 -0.91
N TRP A 233 34.56 -6.04 -0.65
CA TRP A 233 35.08 -6.68 0.56
C TRP A 233 34.91 -5.73 1.73
N VAL A 234 34.31 -6.23 2.80
CA VAL A 234 34.05 -5.45 4.01
C VAL A 234 34.47 -6.30 5.21
N ASP A 235 35.33 -5.76 6.06
CA ASP A 235 35.64 -6.37 7.33
C ASP A 235 34.57 -5.96 8.36
N THR A 236 33.66 -6.89 8.62
CA THR A 236 32.57 -6.68 9.59
C THR A 236 33.05 -6.76 11.05
N GLY A 237 34.30 -7.18 11.29
CA GLY A 237 34.96 -7.14 12.59
C GLY A 237 35.48 -5.74 12.94
N ASP A 238 35.72 -4.86 11.95
CA ASP A 238 36.18 -3.51 12.20
C ASP A 238 35.06 -2.65 12.80
N LEU A 239 35.33 -2.14 14.01
CA LEU A 239 34.39 -1.28 14.75
C LEU A 239 34.07 0.03 14.02
N LYS A 240 35.02 0.58 13.24
CA LYS A 240 34.78 1.79 12.45
C LYS A 240 33.79 1.53 11.32
N VAL A 241 33.91 0.40 10.63
CA VAL A 241 32.98 -0.03 9.57
C VAL A 241 31.59 -0.27 10.16
N ALA A 242 31.50 -0.98 11.26
CA ALA A 242 30.22 -1.21 11.95
C ALA A 242 29.57 0.10 12.41
N ALA A 243 30.36 1.02 13.00
CA ALA A 243 29.85 2.33 13.43
C ALA A 243 29.37 3.19 12.25
N ALA A 244 30.12 3.23 11.13
CA ALA A 244 29.74 3.96 9.94
C ALA A 244 28.42 3.41 9.33
N TYR A 245 28.28 2.09 9.28
CA TYR A 245 27.05 1.47 8.81
C TYR A 245 25.85 1.83 9.68
N LEU A 246 25.99 1.74 11.00
CA LEU A 246 24.94 2.12 11.96
C LEU A 246 24.56 3.59 11.83
N ALA A 247 25.54 4.49 11.66
CA ALA A 247 25.28 5.92 11.44
C ALA A 247 24.48 6.15 10.15
N TYR A 248 24.87 5.49 9.06
CA TYR A 248 24.14 5.55 7.79
C TYR A 248 22.70 5.04 7.96
N ARG A 249 22.49 3.88 8.60
CA ARG A 249 21.14 3.34 8.83
C ARG A 249 20.28 4.25 9.67
N ARG A 250 20.86 4.91 10.68
CA ARG A 250 20.16 5.93 11.49
C ARG A 250 19.75 7.12 10.66
N SER A 251 20.63 7.66 9.82
CA SER A 251 20.32 8.83 8.99
C SER A 251 19.17 8.54 8.01
N VAL A 252 19.13 7.36 7.40
CA VAL A 252 18.03 6.93 6.53
C VAL A 252 16.71 6.81 7.31
N GLU A 253 16.78 6.24 8.52
CA GLU A 253 15.61 6.11 9.40
C GLU A 253 15.06 7.48 9.83
N GLU A 254 15.94 8.39 10.25
CA GLU A 254 15.58 9.75 10.66
C GLU A 254 14.98 10.54 9.49
N PHE A 255 15.60 10.46 8.31
CA PHE A 255 15.07 11.08 7.10
C PHE A 255 13.65 10.59 6.80
N ARG A 256 13.44 9.28 6.79
CA ARG A 256 12.11 8.68 6.55
C ARG A 256 11.08 9.18 7.58
N LYS A 257 11.40 9.06 8.86
CA LYS A 257 10.48 9.50 9.94
C LYS A 257 10.15 10.97 9.81
N ALA A 258 11.14 11.82 9.61
CA ALA A 258 10.96 13.27 9.44
C ALA A 258 10.05 13.57 8.23
N THR A 259 10.27 12.86 7.12
CA THR A 259 9.50 13.03 5.88
C THR A 259 8.02 12.68 6.08
N PHE A 260 7.71 11.54 6.73
CA PHE A 260 6.33 11.14 7.01
C PHE A 260 5.64 12.07 8.02
N ILE A 261 6.35 12.49 9.09
CA ILE A 261 5.83 13.43 10.07
C ILE A 261 5.51 14.79 9.43
N LYS A 262 6.44 15.36 8.65
CA LYS A 262 6.25 16.64 7.94
C LYS A 262 5.08 16.56 6.95
N ALA A 263 4.91 15.43 6.29
CA ALA A 263 3.80 15.22 5.37
C ALA A 263 2.47 14.89 6.07
N LYS A 264 2.48 14.66 7.39
CA LYS A 264 1.31 14.20 8.19
C LYS A 264 0.72 12.90 7.67
N LEU A 265 1.57 11.96 7.29
CA LEU A 265 1.20 10.67 6.73
C LEU A 265 1.47 9.55 7.73
N ASP A 266 0.63 8.53 7.65
CA ASP A 266 0.78 7.34 8.46
C ASP A 266 1.83 6.39 7.86
N SER A 267 2.54 5.66 8.73
CA SER A 267 3.43 4.57 8.33
C SER A 267 3.36 3.39 9.28
N ILE A 268 3.52 2.20 8.73
CA ILE A 268 3.53 0.92 9.45
C ILE A 268 4.89 0.27 9.24
N ASP A 269 5.56 -0.10 10.32
CA ASP A 269 6.82 -0.86 10.25
C ASP A 269 6.53 -2.36 10.42
N ILE A 270 6.84 -3.15 9.39
CA ILE A 270 6.70 -4.60 9.36
C ILE A 270 8.08 -5.23 9.44
N ARG A 271 8.33 -5.96 10.49
CA ARG A 271 9.56 -6.72 10.69
C ARG A 271 9.39 -8.13 10.16
N LEU A 272 10.37 -8.62 9.39
CA LEU A 272 10.33 -9.95 8.79
C LEU A 272 10.47 -11.09 9.83
N ASP A 273 11.05 -10.80 10.99
CA ASP A 273 11.22 -11.76 12.10
C ASP A 273 9.98 -11.89 13.00
N LYS A 274 8.91 -11.18 12.70
CA LYS A 274 7.67 -11.18 13.49
C LYS A 274 6.44 -11.33 12.60
N PRO A 275 5.33 -11.85 13.14
CA PRO A 275 4.07 -11.90 12.40
C PRO A 275 3.62 -10.50 11.97
N TYR A 276 3.49 -10.28 10.67
CA TYR A 276 3.13 -8.99 10.07
C TYR A 276 1.66 -8.59 10.28
N MET A 277 0.79 -9.54 10.63
CA MET A 277 -0.63 -9.28 10.84
C MET A 277 -0.90 -8.33 12.00
N LYS A 278 -0.19 -8.52 13.12
CA LYS A 278 -0.42 -7.71 14.31
C LYS A 278 -0.22 -6.21 14.05
N PRO A 279 0.92 -5.73 13.52
CA PRO A 279 1.08 -4.31 13.23
C PRO A 279 0.07 -3.75 12.22
N LEU A 280 -0.38 -4.55 11.24
CA LEU A 280 -1.43 -4.13 10.31
C LEU A 280 -2.76 -3.91 11.02
N VAL A 281 -3.19 -4.87 11.83
CA VAL A 281 -4.44 -4.80 12.60
C VAL A 281 -4.41 -3.64 13.60
N ASP A 282 -3.33 -3.53 14.36
CA ASP A 282 -3.15 -2.47 15.35
C ASP A 282 -3.22 -1.08 14.69
N PHE A 283 -2.66 -0.94 13.50
CA PHE A 283 -2.74 0.30 12.71
C PHE A 283 -4.18 0.64 12.33
N PHE A 284 -4.95 -0.31 11.78
CA PHE A 284 -6.33 -0.06 11.38
C PHE A 284 -7.20 0.29 12.59
N ARG A 285 -7.05 -0.41 13.73
CA ARG A 285 -7.74 -0.10 14.98
C ARG A 285 -7.42 1.29 15.53
N LEU A 286 -6.13 1.66 15.52
CA LEU A 286 -5.72 3.00 15.94
C LEU A 286 -6.32 4.09 15.06
N ARG A 287 -6.39 3.82 13.76
CA ARG A 287 -6.94 4.76 12.80
C ARG A 287 -8.46 4.91 12.93
N GLU A 288 -9.17 3.80 13.18
CA GLU A 288 -10.61 3.81 13.47
C GLU A 288 -10.98 4.72 14.64
N ARG A 289 -10.16 4.71 15.70
CA ARG A 289 -10.38 5.54 16.89
C ARG A 289 -10.12 7.05 16.69
N ARG A 290 -9.44 7.43 15.61
CA ARG A 290 -9.15 8.83 15.27
C ARG A 290 -10.27 9.50 14.49
N TRP A 291 -11.21 8.73 13.96
CA TRP A 291 -12.37 9.16 13.16
C TRP A 291 -13.69 8.92 13.87
#